data_307f0fbcac0b0a71feadeb26034effd4
#
_entry.id   307f0fbcac0b0a71feadeb26034effd4
#
_cell.length_a   1.000
_cell.length_b   1.000
_cell.length_c   1.000
_cell.angle_alpha   90.00
_cell.angle_beta   90.00
_cell.angle_gamma   90.00
#
_symmetry.space_group_name_H-M   'P 1'
#
loop_
_entity.id
_entity.type
_entity.pdbx_description
1 polymer ?
#
loop_
_entity_poly.entity_id
_entity_poly.type
_entity_poly.pdbx_seq_one_letter_code
_entity_poly.pdbx_strand_id
1 'polypeptide(L)'
;ELAGVILLFVYMKKRGILFKKSTTISKWPIIKEVTIFSITVSMSSLLLLAYQLVDSFTVFSMLVDLGMPTIEAMETKGIYDRGQPLVQLGIVIASSFSLAIVPLIAHKSKKGTRDEVPYIQLTYRASLLFGLAASLGLVLVMPYANALLFKTDALSPVLMLYVLQIIWLSIILTFTSILQGYGKLKVPAYFLLGAFTLKIAGNLLFIPLFGILGVAIASNIGLCICALLLMYYLKKLKGIQLATGAFYRKLFLASMSMVVVVVLVAMLLNSVTDFSSMRMQAVVYSTVLILLGAFTFITVAAKIQILSVREWFIIPFGGKMA
;
A
#
# COMPACT_ATOMS: atom_id res chain seq x y z
N GLU A 1 12.99 -13.36 -15.24
CA GLU A 1 14.08 -12.38 -15.04
C GLU A 1 15.33 -12.72 -15.85
N LEU A 2 15.84 -13.97 -15.85
CA LEU A 2 17.00 -14.37 -16.65
C LEU A 2 16.83 -14.09 -18.16
N ALA A 3 15.66 -14.37 -18.73
CA ALA A 3 15.36 -14.08 -20.12
C ALA A 3 15.41 -12.57 -20.42
N GLY A 4 14.94 -11.73 -19.51
CA GLY A 4 15.00 -10.27 -19.62
C GLY A 4 16.44 -9.76 -19.61
N VAL A 5 17.28 -10.29 -18.73
CA VAL A 5 18.71 -9.96 -18.66
C VAL A 5 19.44 -10.37 -19.95
N ILE A 6 19.15 -11.56 -20.48
CA ILE A 6 19.74 -12.05 -21.75
C ILE A 6 19.32 -11.15 -22.93
N LEU A 7 18.02 -10.80 -23.03
CA LEU A 7 17.52 -9.89 -24.05
C LEU A 7 18.18 -8.51 -23.99
N LEU A 8 18.31 -7.98 -22.79
CA LEU A 8 18.95 -6.68 -22.55
C LEU A 8 20.45 -6.72 -22.90
N PHE A 9 21.13 -7.80 -22.57
CA PHE A 9 22.52 -8.02 -22.93
C PHE A 9 22.73 -8.13 -24.46
N VAL A 10 21.88 -8.90 -25.14
CA VAL A 10 21.88 -9.03 -26.62
C VAL A 10 21.59 -7.68 -27.28
N TYR A 11 20.62 -6.92 -26.76
CA TYR A 11 20.29 -5.59 -27.25
C TYR A 11 21.46 -4.59 -27.12
N MET A 12 22.11 -4.58 -25.93
CA MET A 12 23.26 -3.72 -25.65
C MET A 12 24.46 -4.10 -26.52
N LYS A 13 24.71 -5.41 -26.73
CA LYS A 13 25.75 -5.91 -27.65
C LYS A 13 25.47 -5.48 -29.09
N LYS A 14 24.23 -5.58 -29.56
CA LYS A 14 23.83 -5.19 -30.93
C LYS A 14 23.96 -3.68 -31.16
N ARG A 15 23.84 -2.85 -30.12
CA ARG A 15 24.03 -1.39 -30.19
C ARG A 15 25.47 -0.93 -29.92
N GLY A 16 26.44 -1.83 -29.72
CA GLY A 16 27.83 -1.48 -29.48
C GLY A 16 28.10 -0.75 -28.14
N ILE A 17 27.14 -0.79 -27.20
CA ILE A 17 27.24 -0.08 -25.92
C ILE A 17 28.19 -0.80 -24.96
N LEU A 18 28.36 -2.13 -25.11
CA LEU A 18 29.13 -2.97 -24.18
C LEU A 18 30.67 -2.89 -24.33
N PHE A 19 31.20 -2.34 -25.42
CA PHE A 19 32.61 -2.44 -25.71
C PHE A 19 33.33 -1.11 -25.96
N LYS A 20 32.75 0.02 -25.59
CA LYS A 20 33.47 1.28 -25.58
C LYS A 20 34.52 1.21 -24.46
N LYS A 21 35.80 1.15 -24.85
CA LYS A 21 36.94 1.17 -23.92
C LYS A 21 36.82 2.42 -23.04
N SER A 22 36.41 2.22 -21.79
CA SER A 22 36.25 3.31 -20.82
C SER A 22 37.63 3.77 -20.36
N THR A 23 37.86 5.05 -20.39
CA THR A 23 38.92 5.72 -19.64
C THR A 23 38.86 5.29 -18.18
N THR A 24 39.99 5.17 -17.54
CA THR A 24 40.27 4.70 -16.18
C THR A 24 39.42 5.39 -15.09
N ILE A 25 38.14 5.12 -15.05
CA ILE A 25 37.27 5.53 -13.93
C ILE A 25 37.36 4.44 -12.87
N SER A 26 37.73 4.80 -11.64
CA SER A 26 37.70 3.88 -10.51
C SER A 26 36.29 3.26 -10.40
N LYS A 27 36.21 1.94 -10.47
CA LYS A 27 34.94 1.20 -10.44
C LYS A 27 34.31 1.20 -9.04
N TRP A 28 35.11 1.38 -8.00
CA TRP A 28 34.70 1.28 -6.61
C TRP A 28 33.60 2.28 -6.18
N PRO A 29 33.69 3.59 -6.48
CA PRO A 29 32.62 4.53 -6.14
C PRO A 29 31.30 4.20 -6.86
N ILE A 30 31.35 3.74 -8.11
CA ILE A 30 30.16 3.34 -8.88
C ILE A 30 29.51 2.09 -8.26
N ILE A 31 30.31 1.07 -7.93
CA ILE A 31 29.83 -0.15 -7.28
C ILE A 31 29.19 0.20 -5.94
N LYS A 32 29.83 1.03 -5.13
CA LYS A 32 29.31 1.45 -3.82
C LYS A 32 27.97 2.19 -3.97
N GLU A 33 27.87 3.10 -4.92
CA GLU A 33 26.63 3.86 -5.15
C GLU A 33 25.49 2.96 -5.63
N VAL A 34 25.75 2.07 -6.59
CA VAL A 34 24.77 1.09 -7.09
C VAL A 34 24.34 0.13 -5.98
N THR A 35 25.27 -0.35 -5.17
CA THR A 35 24.96 -1.26 -4.05
C THR A 35 24.08 -0.58 -3.01
N ILE A 36 24.42 0.64 -2.59
CA ILE A 36 23.61 1.40 -1.63
C ILE A 36 22.21 1.68 -2.20
N PHE A 37 22.13 2.05 -3.48
CA PHE A 37 20.85 2.26 -4.16
C PHE A 37 20.02 0.98 -4.16
N SER A 38 20.60 -0.13 -4.60
CA SER A 38 19.91 -1.43 -4.69
C SER A 38 19.41 -1.90 -3.32
N ILE A 39 20.24 -1.84 -2.28
CA ILE A 39 19.84 -2.21 -0.91
C ILE A 39 18.66 -1.34 -0.44
N THR A 40 18.71 -0.03 -0.65
CA THR A 40 17.65 0.88 -0.19
C THR A 40 16.33 0.64 -0.90
N VAL A 41 16.36 0.41 -2.23
CA VAL A 41 15.16 0.09 -3.00
C VAL A 41 14.60 -1.26 -2.57
N SER A 42 15.47 -2.27 -2.39
CA SER A 42 15.06 -3.60 -1.92
C SER A 42 14.43 -3.55 -0.53
N MET A 43 15.00 -2.80 0.41
CA MET A 43 14.40 -2.63 1.75
C MET A 43 12.97 -2.08 1.69
N SER A 44 12.72 -1.09 0.82
CA SER A 44 11.37 -0.54 0.64
C SER A 44 10.39 -1.56 0.07
N SER A 45 10.85 -2.37 -0.88
CA SER A 45 10.04 -3.41 -1.51
C SER A 45 9.80 -4.60 -0.58
N LEU A 46 10.74 -4.86 0.33
CA LEU A 46 10.67 -5.99 1.29
C LEU A 46 9.97 -5.62 2.60
N LEU A 47 9.49 -4.39 2.77
CA LEU A 47 8.86 -3.95 4.03
C LEU A 47 7.72 -4.88 4.47
N LEU A 48 6.82 -5.24 3.57
CA LEU A 48 5.72 -6.17 3.88
C LEU A 48 6.23 -7.55 4.28
N LEU A 49 7.25 -8.06 3.58
CA LEU A 49 7.88 -9.33 3.93
C LEU A 49 8.58 -9.26 5.29
N ALA A 50 9.22 -8.14 5.60
CA ALA A 50 9.83 -7.92 6.91
C ALA A 50 8.79 -7.92 8.04
N TYR A 51 7.63 -7.29 7.83
CA TYR A 51 6.51 -7.35 8.78
C TYR A 51 6.00 -8.78 8.98
N GLN A 52 5.88 -9.56 7.89
CA GLN A 52 5.50 -10.97 7.99
C GLN A 52 6.52 -11.83 8.71
N LEU A 53 7.81 -11.56 8.51
CA LEU A 53 8.86 -12.27 9.25
C LEU A 53 8.71 -12.02 10.76
N VAL A 54 8.49 -10.77 11.18
CA VAL A 54 8.21 -10.47 12.60
C VAL A 54 7.01 -11.26 13.09
N ASP A 55 5.91 -11.24 12.35
CA ASP A 55 4.70 -11.97 12.73
C ASP A 55 4.92 -13.49 12.75
N SER A 56 5.77 -14.02 11.87
CA SER A 56 6.08 -15.44 11.85
C SER A 56 6.87 -15.92 13.07
N PHE A 57 7.73 -15.06 13.60
CA PHE A 57 8.53 -15.38 14.79
C PHE A 57 7.82 -15.06 16.11
N THR A 58 6.92 -14.09 16.14
CA THR A 58 6.34 -13.60 17.39
C THR A 58 4.91 -14.09 17.64
N VAL A 59 4.05 -14.11 16.61
CA VAL A 59 2.60 -14.28 16.82
C VAL A 59 2.28 -15.68 17.35
N PHE A 60 2.78 -16.71 16.72
CA PHE A 60 2.49 -18.10 17.11
C PHE A 60 2.95 -18.37 18.55
N SER A 61 4.22 -18.09 18.86
CA SER A 61 4.79 -18.35 20.18
C SER A 61 4.03 -17.58 21.26
N MET A 62 3.76 -16.29 21.03
CA MET A 62 3.05 -15.46 22.01
C MET A 62 1.60 -15.88 22.25
N LEU A 63 0.88 -16.36 21.21
CA LEU A 63 -0.49 -16.89 21.40
C LEU A 63 -0.49 -18.17 22.23
N VAL A 64 0.49 -19.05 22.02
CA VAL A 64 0.67 -20.26 22.85
C VAL A 64 1.04 -19.90 24.29
N ASP A 65 1.95 -18.95 24.48
CA ASP A 65 2.35 -18.46 25.81
C ASP A 65 1.18 -17.82 26.59
N LEU A 66 0.18 -17.29 25.88
CA LEU A 66 -1.08 -16.78 26.45
C LEU A 66 -2.09 -17.89 26.80
N GLY A 67 -1.73 -19.16 26.62
CA GLY A 67 -2.57 -20.31 26.95
C GLY A 67 -3.45 -20.82 25.81
N MET A 68 -3.29 -20.31 24.58
CA MET A 68 -4.04 -20.85 23.43
C MET A 68 -3.48 -22.23 23.04
N PRO A 69 -4.34 -23.24 22.79
CA PRO A 69 -3.90 -24.54 22.29
C PRO A 69 -3.08 -24.40 21.00
N THR A 70 -2.02 -25.19 20.83
CA THR A 70 -1.10 -25.10 19.69
C THR A 70 -1.79 -25.15 18.33
N ILE A 71 -2.78 -26.03 18.18
CA ILE A 71 -3.55 -26.18 16.93
C ILE A 71 -4.36 -24.90 16.64
N GLU A 72 -5.04 -24.39 17.65
CA GLU A 72 -5.85 -23.16 17.54
C GLU A 72 -4.98 -21.94 17.24
N ALA A 73 -3.79 -21.84 17.86
CA ALA A 73 -2.83 -20.77 17.58
C ALA A 73 -2.30 -20.83 16.13
N MET A 74 -2.06 -22.04 15.59
CA MET A 74 -1.68 -22.22 14.19
C MET A 74 -2.81 -21.80 13.23
N GLU A 75 -4.05 -22.22 13.50
CA GLU A 75 -5.21 -21.85 12.68
C GLU A 75 -5.46 -20.34 12.72
N THR A 76 -5.44 -19.75 13.90
CA THR A 76 -5.61 -18.29 14.11
C THR A 76 -4.58 -17.50 13.33
N LYS A 77 -3.30 -17.90 13.42
CA LYS A 77 -2.24 -17.27 12.64
C LYS A 77 -2.42 -17.49 11.14
N GLY A 78 -2.78 -18.69 10.72
CA GLY A 78 -3.07 -19.00 9.31
C GLY A 78 -4.20 -18.15 8.74
N ILE A 79 -5.25 -17.87 9.51
CA ILE A 79 -6.35 -16.97 9.11
C ILE A 79 -5.84 -15.53 9.02
N TYR A 80 -5.03 -15.07 9.98
CA TYR A 80 -4.43 -13.74 9.96
C TYR A 80 -3.57 -13.51 8.70
N ASP A 81 -2.77 -14.49 8.31
CA ASP A 81 -1.88 -14.41 7.15
C ASP A 81 -2.64 -14.26 5.81
N ARG A 82 -3.95 -14.61 5.76
CA ARG A 82 -4.81 -14.38 4.58
C ARG A 82 -4.99 -12.90 4.23
N GLY A 83 -4.76 -12.00 5.19
CA GLY A 83 -4.81 -10.55 4.96
C GLY A 83 -3.74 -10.04 3.99
N GLN A 84 -2.59 -10.72 3.88
CA GLN A 84 -1.46 -10.25 3.09
C GLN A 84 -1.76 -10.16 1.58
N PRO A 85 -2.28 -11.21 0.90
CA PRO A 85 -2.62 -11.09 -0.52
C PRO A 85 -3.65 -9.98 -0.78
N LEU A 86 -4.57 -9.74 0.15
CA LEU A 86 -5.56 -8.66 0.04
C LEU A 86 -4.89 -7.27 0.11
N VAL A 87 -3.94 -7.09 1.02
CA VAL A 87 -3.15 -5.84 1.09
C VAL A 87 -2.31 -5.66 -0.17
N GLN A 88 -1.66 -6.71 -0.68
CA GLN A 88 -0.89 -6.64 -1.92
C GLN A 88 -1.74 -6.18 -3.10
N LEU A 89 -2.96 -6.72 -3.25
CA LEU A 89 -3.90 -6.26 -4.28
C LEU A 89 -4.28 -4.78 -4.08
N GLY A 90 -4.52 -4.37 -2.84
CA GLY A 90 -4.93 -3.00 -2.53
C GLY A 90 -3.87 -1.95 -2.85
N ILE A 91 -2.57 -2.27 -2.74
CA ILE A 91 -1.48 -1.33 -2.99
C ILE A 91 -1.00 -1.29 -4.46
N VAL A 92 -1.52 -2.14 -5.35
CA VAL A 92 -1.07 -2.22 -6.76
C VAL A 92 -1.09 -0.87 -7.46
N ILE A 93 -2.17 -0.10 -7.31
CA ILE A 93 -2.30 1.20 -7.96
C ILE A 93 -1.26 2.18 -7.39
N ALA A 94 -1.15 2.27 -6.07
CA ALA A 94 -0.18 3.14 -5.41
C ALA A 94 1.27 2.80 -5.81
N SER A 95 1.62 1.52 -5.89
CA SER A 95 2.94 1.07 -6.31
C SER A 95 3.24 1.44 -7.77
N SER A 96 2.25 1.32 -8.66
CA SER A 96 2.40 1.70 -10.08
C SER A 96 2.69 3.19 -10.25
N PHE A 97 1.95 4.07 -9.56
CA PHE A 97 2.25 5.50 -9.54
C PHE A 97 3.61 5.80 -8.94
N SER A 98 3.97 5.12 -7.88
CA SER A 98 5.25 5.28 -7.19
C SER A 98 6.43 4.93 -8.09
N LEU A 99 6.35 3.87 -8.88
CA LEU A 99 7.38 3.50 -9.85
C LEU A 99 7.52 4.52 -10.99
N ALA A 100 6.40 5.06 -11.48
CA ALA A 100 6.39 6.03 -12.57
C ALA A 100 6.98 7.40 -12.17
N ILE A 101 6.83 7.80 -10.90
CA ILE A 101 7.27 9.12 -10.43
C ILE A 101 8.79 9.25 -10.26
N VAL A 102 9.51 8.17 -9.95
CA VAL A 102 10.96 8.18 -9.67
C VAL A 102 11.77 8.80 -10.81
N PRO A 103 11.69 8.29 -12.06
CA PRO A 103 12.50 8.86 -13.15
C PRO A 103 12.09 10.29 -13.51
N LEU A 104 10.80 10.63 -13.33
CA LEU A 104 10.29 11.97 -13.61
C LEU A 104 10.87 13.00 -12.63
N ILE A 105 10.91 12.68 -11.33
CA ILE A 105 11.53 13.55 -10.32
C ILE A 105 13.03 13.64 -10.57
N ALA A 106 13.72 12.52 -10.81
CA ALA A 106 15.15 12.49 -11.06
C ALA A 106 15.55 13.37 -12.26
N HIS A 107 14.72 13.40 -13.32
CA HIS A 107 14.97 14.24 -14.49
C HIS A 107 14.69 15.74 -14.21
N LYS A 108 13.53 16.06 -13.61
CA LYS A 108 13.08 17.44 -13.40
C LYS A 108 13.85 18.14 -12.27
N SER A 109 14.17 17.44 -11.20
CA SER A 109 14.92 17.98 -10.07
C SER A 109 16.31 18.51 -10.46
N LYS A 110 16.92 17.96 -11.51
CA LYS A 110 18.21 18.43 -12.03
C LYS A 110 18.14 19.79 -12.73
N LYS A 111 16.95 20.21 -13.19
CA LYS A 111 16.77 21.48 -13.90
C LYS A 111 16.62 22.69 -12.96
N GLY A 112 16.54 22.50 -11.65
CA GLY A 112 16.43 23.58 -10.65
C GLY A 112 15.10 24.35 -10.65
N THR A 113 14.21 24.06 -11.59
CA THR A 113 12.83 24.58 -11.63
C THR A 113 11.95 23.67 -10.80
N ARG A 114 11.00 24.23 -10.03
CA ARG A 114 10.08 23.41 -9.21
C ARG A 114 9.00 22.69 -10.05
N ASP A 115 9.34 22.29 -11.26
CA ASP A 115 8.41 21.67 -12.21
C ASP A 115 7.95 20.26 -11.79
N GLU A 116 8.62 19.66 -10.82
CA GLU A 116 8.24 18.35 -10.26
C GLU A 116 7.08 18.43 -9.26
N VAL A 117 6.82 19.60 -8.66
CA VAL A 117 5.84 19.74 -7.56
C VAL A 117 4.42 19.28 -7.94
N PRO A 118 3.85 19.65 -9.09
CA PRO A 118 2.52 19.19 -9.49
C PRO A 118 2.42 17.66 -9.60
N TYR A 119 3.50 17.00 -10.04
CA TYR A 119 3.53 15.54 -10.16
C TYR A 119 3.62 14.85 -8.79
N ILE A 120 4.37 15.44 -7.86
CA ILE A 120 4.43 14.97 -6.47
C ILE A 120 3.04 15.06 -5.83
N GLN A 121 2.36 16.20 -5.99
CA GLN A 121 1.03 16.43 -5.47
C GLN A 121 0.02 15.45 -6.07
N LEU A 122 0.07 15.23 -7.38
CA LEU A 122 -0.81 14.29 -8.07
C LEU A 122 -0.59 12.86 -7.57
N THR A 123 0.69 12.41 -7.51
CA THR A 123 1.00 11.05 -7.06
C THR A 123 0.53 10.82 -5.63
N TYR A 124 0.76 11.78 -4.72
CA TYR A 124 0.28 11.69 -3.35
C TYR A 124 -1.25 11.62 -3.28
N ARG A 125 -1.94 12.53 -3.98
CA ARG A 125 -3.42 12.59 -4.00
C ARG A 125 -4.02 11.32 -4.60
N ALA A 126 -3.47 10.83 -5.70
CA ALA A 126 -3.90 9.58 -6.32
C ALA A 126 -3.67 8.38 -5.41
N SER A 127 -2.47 8.23 -4.83
CA SER A 127 -2.15 7.12 -3.93
C SER A 127 -3.03 7.12 -2.68
N LEU A 128 -3.31 8.29 -2.09
CA LEU A 128 -4.20 8.40 -0.94
C LEU A 128 -5.66 8.08 -1.32
N LEU A 129 -6.13 8.58 -2.47
CA LEU A 129 -7.48 8.34 -2.97
C LEU A 129 -7.72 6.84 -3.20
N PHE A 130 -6.85 6.20 -3.96
CA PHE A 130 -7.00 4.77 -4.27
C PHE A 130 -6.69 3.88 -3.07
N GLY A 131 -5.68 4.24 -2.25
CA GLY A 131 -5.36 3.50 -1.03
C GLY A 131 -6.50 3.51 -0.02
N LEU A 132 -7.16 4.67 0.17
CA LEU A 132 -8.31 4.79 1.05
C LEU A 132 -9.53 4.04 0.51
N ALA A 133 -9.82 4.18 -0.79
CA ALA A 133 -10.93 3.47 -1.44
C ALA A 133 -10.76 1.95 -1.36
N ALA A 134 -9.57 1.43 -1.66
CA ALA A 134 -9.28 0.00 -1.58
C ALA A 134 -9.36 -0.52 -0.15
N SER A 135 -8.79 0.22 0.81
CA SER A 135 -8.83 -0.16 2.23
C SER A 135 -10.24 -0.20 2.76
N LEU A 136 -11.01 0.88 2.62
CA LEU A 136 -12.39 0.95 3.10
C LEU A 136 -13.29 -0.04 2.36
N GLY A 137 -13.13 -0.18 1.04
CA GLY A 137 -13.86 -1.16 0.25
C GLY A 137 -13.65 -2.58 0.77
N LEU A 138 -12.39 -2.97 1.03
CA LEU A 138 -12.06 -4.28 1.60
C LEU A 138 -12.59 -4.44 3.02
N VAL A 139 -12.51 -3.40 3.87
CA VAL A 139 -13.08 -3.45 5.23
C VAL A 139 -14.58 -3.78 5.18
N LEU A 140 -15.33 -3.08 4.32
CA LEU A 140 -16.78 -3.25 4.23
C LEU A 140 -17.21 -4.62 3.67
N VAL A 141 -16.40 -5.20 2.80
CA VAL A 141 -16.72 -6.47 2.13
C VAL A 141 -16.02 -7.66 2.78
N MET A 142 -15.22 -7.43 3.83
CA MET A 142 -14.34 -8.46 4.40
C MET A 142 -15.02 -9.77 4.78
N PRO A 143 -16.16 -9.82 5.48
CA PRO A 143 -16.81 -11.09 5.83
C PRO A 143 -17.17 -11.90 4.59
N TYR A 144 -17.71 -11.25 3.57
CA TYR A 144 -18.11 -11.87 2.30
C TYR A 144 -16.89 -12.29 1.47
N ALA A 145 -15.85 -11.46 1.42
CA ALA A 145 -14.60 -11.76 0.73
C ALA A 145 -13.86 -12.94 1.39
N ASN A 146 -13.83 -12.99 2.72
CA ASN A 146 -13.23 -14.09 3.47
C ASN A 146 -14.00 -15.39 3.22
N ALA A 147 -15.32 -15.38 3.29
CA ALA A 147 -16.16 -16.54 2.96
C ALA A 147 -16.00 -16.98 1.50
N LEU A 148 -15.92 -16.04 0.55
CA LEU A 148 -15.69 -16.33 -0.86
C LEU A 148 -14.35 -17.04 -1.11
N LEU A 149 -13.26 -16.50 -0.56
CA LEU A 149 -11.90 -16.97 -0.84
C LEU A 149 -11.55 -18.20 0.00
N PHE A 150 -11.98 -18.24 1.25
CA PHE A 150 -11.49 -19.23 2.22
C PHE A 150 -12.61 -20.11 2.83
N LYS A 151 -13.86 -19.95 2.40
CA LYS A 151 -15.05 -20.69 2.87
C LYS A 151 -15.34 -20.54 4.38
N THR A 152 -14.91 -19.44 4.97
CA THR A 152 -15.12 -19.09 6.38
C THR A 152 -15.10 -17.58 6.54
N ASP A 153 -15.86 -17.06 7.47
CA ASP A 153 -15.86 -15.67 7.89
C ASP A 153 -15.07 -15.42 9.19
N ALA A 154 -14.42 -16.49 9.70
CA ALA A 154 -13.65 -16.45 10.92
C ALA A 154 -12.60 -15.31 10.90
N LEU A 155 -12.46 -14.63 12.05
CA LEU A 155 -11.54 -13.51 12.25
C LEU A 155 -11.69 -12.34 11.25
N SER A 156 -12.85 -12.20 10.58
CA SER A 156 -13.11 -11.08 9.68
C SER A 156 -12.85 -9.71 10.32
N PRO A 157 -13.18 -9.43 11.60
CA PRO A 157 -12.82 -8.17 12.26
C PRO A 157 -11.31 -7.94 12.35
N VAL A 158 -10.51 -8.99 12.55
CA VAL A 158 -9.05 -8.91 12.55
C VAL A 158 -8.53 -8.56 11.15
N LEU A 159 -9.07 -9.21 10.13
CA LEU A 159 -8.73 -8.95 8.72
C LEU A 159 -9.17 -7.55 8.27
N MET A 160 -10.33 -7.05 8.75
CA MET A 160 -10.75 -5.66 8.54
C MET A 160 -9.70 -4.67 9.05
N LEU A 161 -9.20 -4.89 10.25
CA LEU A 161 -8.13 -4.06 10.81
C LEU A 161 -6.81 -4.25 10.06
N TYR A 162 -6.52 -5.48 9.60
CA TYR A 162 -5.33 -5.78 8.80
C TYR A 162 -5.29 -4.97 7.50
N VAL A 163 -6.38 -4.91 6.74
CA VAL A 163 -6.40 -4.24 5.42
C VAL A 163 -6.34 -2.71 5.51
N LEU A 164 -6.53 -2.11 6.69
CA LEU A 164 -6.27 -0.67 6.89
C LEU A 164 -4.79 -0.30 6.62
N GLN A 165 -3.88 -1.27 6.69
CA GLN A 165 -2.47 -1.07 6.31
C GLN A 165 -2.30 -0.55 4.87
N ILE A 166 -3.25 -0.81 3.97
CA ILE A 166 -3.22 -0.35 2.57
C ILE A 166 -3.04 1.18 2.51
N ILE A 167 -3.71 1.93 3.39
CA ILE A 167 -3.63 3.39 3.43
C ILE A 167 -2.18 3.83 3.71
N TRP A 168 -1.60 3.30 4.77
CA TRP A 168 -0.27 3.67 5.21
C TRP A 168 0.81 3.24 4.23
N LEU A 169 0.70 2.01 3.70
CA LEU A 169 1.62 1.47 2.71
C LEU A 169 1.59 2.27 1.41
N SER A 170 0.40 2.69 0.95
CA SER A 170 0.26 3.54 -0.24
C SER A 170 1.00 4.87 -0.06
N ILE A 171 0.92 5.47 1.12
CA ILE A 171 1.63 6.71 1.48
C ILE A 171 3.13 6.46 1.57
N ILE A 172 3.57 5.39 2.26
CA ILE A 172 4.97 5.03 2.41
C ILE A 172 5.64 4.79 1.05
N LEU A 173 5.01 3.98 0.18
CA LEU A 173 5.52 3.71 -1.15
C LEU A 173 5.69 5.00 -1.96
N THR A 174 4.70 5.89 -1.90
CA THR A 174 4.73 7.18 -2.59
C THR A 174 5.89 8.04 -2.11
N PHE A 175 6.03 8.27 -0.80
CA PHE A 175 7.07 9.14 -0.27
C PHE A 175 8.47 8.53 -0.42
N THR A 176 8.59 7.22 -0.28
CA THR A 176 9.83 6.50 -0.54
C THR A 176 10.29 6.72 -1.98
N SER A 177 9.39 6.55 -2.95
CA SER A 177 9.69 6.77 -4.38
C SER A 177 10.04 8.23 -4.69
N ILE A 178 9.34 9.18 -4.10
CA ILE A 178 9.65 10.61 -4.25
C ILE A 178 11.07 10.91 -3.70
N LEU A 179 11.41 10.41 -2.52
CA LEU A 179 12.73 10.61 -1.91
C LEU A 179 13.84 9.91 -2.70
N GLN A 180 13.55 8.74 -3.26
CA GLN A 180 14.45 8.04 -4.19
C GLN A 180 14.71 8.87 -5.46
N GLY A 181 13.68 9.47 -6.04
CA GLY A 181 13.80 10.38 -7.18
C GLY A 181 14.67 11.62 -6.89
N TYR A 182 14.68 12.09 -5.64
CA TYR A 182 15.59 13.14 -5.17
C TYR A 182 16.99 12.64 -4.79
N GLY A 183 17.30 11.37 -4.94
CA GLY A 183 18.56 10.76 -4.53
C GLY A 183 18.75 10.64 -3.01
N LYS A 184 17.67 10.85 -2.22
CA LYS A 184 17.68 10.74 -0.76
C LYS A 184 17.40 9.30 -0.30
N LEU A 185 18.20 8.36 -0.80
CA LEU A 185 17.97 6.92 -0.64
C LEU A 185 17.98 6.43 0.81
N LYS A 186 18.88 6.98 1.63
CA LYS A 186 19.08 6.54 3.02
C LYS A 186 17.90 6.89 3.93
N VAL A 187 17.18 7.97 3.62
CA VAL A 187 16.11 8.49 4.49
C VAL A 187 14.95 7.51 4.62
N PRO A 188 14.34 7.02 3.52
CA PRO A 188 13.32 5.99 3.64
C PRO A 188 13.80 4.75 4.39
N ALA A 189 15.05 4.29 4.15
CA ALA A 189 15.59 3.11 4.81
C ALA A 189 15.62 3.26 6.33
N TYR A 190 16.04 4.41 6.85
CA TYR A 190 16.04 4.65 8.32
C TYR A 190 14.62 4.67 8.89
N PHE A 191 13.65 5.30 8.22
CA PHE A 191 12.27 5.30 8.71
C PHE A 191 11.63 3.92 8.62
N LEU A 192 11.96 3.12 7.60
CA LEU A 192 11.49 1.75 7.46
C LEU A 192 12.07 0.82 8.52
N LEU A 193 13.36 0.98 8.86
CA LEU A 193 13.97 0.28 10.00
C LEU A 193 13.30 0.69 11.32
N GLY A 194 13.00 1.97 11.51
CA GLY A 194 12.23 2.43 12.66
C GLY A 194 10.82 1.79 12.72
N ALA A 195 10.13 1.70 11.60
CA ALA A 195 8.84 1.01 11.52
C ALA A 195 8.93 -0.48 11.86
N PHE A 196 10.00 -1.15 11.44
CA PHE A 196 10.27 -2.54 11.77
C PHE A 196 10.49 -2.73 13.29
N THR A 197 11.29 -1.88 13.92
CA THR A 197 11.49 -1.92 15.39
C THR A 197 10.19 -1.62 16.15
N LEU A 198 9.39 -0.65 15.68
CA LEU A 198 8.08 -0.36 16.24
C LEU A 198 7.10 -1.54 16.10
N LYS A 199 7.18 -2.29 15.00
CA LYS A 199 6.38 -3.50 14.82
C LYS A 199 6.72 -4.57 15.85
N ILE A 200 8.01 -4.83 16.09
CA ILE A 200 8.47 -5.79 17.11
C ILE A 200 7.97 -5.36 18.49
N ALA A 201 8.26 -4.11 18.88
CA ALA A 201 7.83 -3.58 20.18
C ALA A 201 6.29 -3.60 20.32
N GLY A 202 5.57 -3.26 19.23
CA GLY A 202 4.13 -3.29 19.21
C GLY A 202 3.55 -4.70 19.35
N ASN A 203 4.14 -5.72 18.72
CA ASN A 203 3.71 -7.10 18.91
C ASN A 203 3.89 -7.53 20.37
N LEU A 204 5.05 -7.24 20.98
CA LEU A 204 5.33 -7.58 22.38
C LEU A 204 4.37 -6.88 23.35
N LEU A 205 3.89 -5.67 23.03
CA LEU A 205 2.98 -4.90 23.88
C LEU A 205 1.51 -5.27 23.65
N PHE A 206 1.07 -5.37 22.40
CA PHE A 206 -0.35 -5.48 22.07
C PHE A 206 -0.87 -6.92 21.95
N ILE A 207 0.00 -7.91 21.67
CA ILE A 207 -0.45 -9.32 21.64
C ILE A 207 -0.93 -9.78 23.02
N PRO A 208 -0.21 -9.51 24.14
CA PRO A 208 -0.69 -9.89 25.47
C PRO A 208 -2.02 -9.22 25.86
N LEU A 209 -2.30 -8.03 25.32
CA LEU A 209 -3.50 -7.26 25.67
C LEU A 209 -4.72 -7.63 24.81
N PHE A 210 -4.51 -7.89 23.52
CA PHE A 210 -5.58 -8.01 22.54
C PHE A 210 -5.50 -9.30 21.70
N GLY A 211 -4.58 -10.22 22.01
CA GLY A 211 -4.37 -11.42 21.23
C GLY A 211 -4.01 -11.11 19.78
N ILE A 212 -4.62 -11.83 18.83
CA ILE A 212 -4.36 -11.67 17.39
C ILE A 212 -4.76 -10.27 16.86
N LEU A 213 -5.75 -9.60 17.46
CA LEU A 213 -6.07 -8.20 17.13
C LEU A 213 -4.89 -7.27 17.41
N GLY A 214 -4.12 -7.55 18.45
CA GLY A 214 -2.92 -6.78 18.84
C GLY A 214 -1.88 -6.73 17.71
N VAL A 215 -1.75 -7.80 16.93
CA VAL A 215 -0.83 -7.88 15.79
C VAL A 215 -1.22 -6.86 14.70
N ALA A 216 -2.51 -6.79 14.37
CA ALA A 216 -3.03 -5.84 13.38
C ALA A 216 -2.92 -4.39 13.87
N ILE A 217 -3.17 -4.13 15.17
CA ILE A 217 -2.98 -2.82 15.81
C ILE A 217 -1.52 -2.39 15.71
N ALA A 218 -0.58 -3.26 16.13
CA ALA A 218 0.86 -2.99 16.09
C ALA A 218 1.32 -2.61 14.68
N SER A 219 0.86 -3.36 13.67
CA SER A 219 1.18 -3.10 12.27
C SER A 219 0.68 -1.74 11.81
N ASN A 220 -0.57 -1.41 12.08
CA ASN A 220 -1.16 -0.14 11.66
C ASN A 220 -0.48 1.05 12.34
N ILE A 221 -0.19 0.96 13.65
CA ILE A 221 0.50 2.03 14.38
C ILE A 221 1.91 2.24 13.83
N GLY A 222 2.70 1.16 13.66
CA GLY A 222 4.06 1.25 13.12
C GLY A 222 4.10 1.86 11.73
N LEU A 223 3.22 1.42 10.82
CA LEU A 223 3.11 1.97 9.47
C LEU A 223 2.59 3.41 9.45
N CYS A 224 1.61 3.75 10.30
CA CYS A 224 1.10 5.11 10.44
C CYS A 224 2.22 6.08 10.85
N ILE A 225 2.96 5.76 11.90
CA ILE A 225 4.08 6.58 12.37
C ILE A 225 5.13 6.75 11.25
N CYS A 226 5.48 5.67 10.56
CA CYS A 226 6.42 5.72 9.43
C CYS A 226 5.92 6.65 8.31
N ALA A 227 4.66 6.51 7.91
CA ALA A 227 4.03 7.34 6.88
C ALA A 227 4.05 8.83 7.26
N LEU A 228 3.70 9.14 8.51
CA LEU A 228 3.71 10.52 9.03
C LEU A 228 5.11 11.12 9.10
N LEU A 229 6.11 10.35 9.52
CA LEU A 229 7.50 10.79 9.58
C LEU A 229 8.06 11.06 8.17
N LEU A 230 7.80 10.19 7.19
CA LEU A 230 8.18 10.39 5.80
C LEU A 230 7.52 11.64 5.22
N MET A 231 6.22 11.84 5.49
CA MET A 231 5.47 13.02 5.07
C MET A 231 6.05 14.30 5.68
N TYR A 232 6.31 14.30 6.98
CA TYR A 232 6.92 15.42 7.69
C TYR A 232 8.30 15.77 7.11
N TYR A 233 9.14 14.76 6.89
CA TYR A 233 10.47 14.95 6.32
C TYR A 233 10.42 15.57 4.92
N LEU A 234 9.53 15.09 4.04
CA LEU A 234 9.37 15.63 2.69
C LEU A 234 8.87 17.08 2.72
N LYS A 235 7.88 17.38 3.58
CA LYS A 235 7.40 18.75 3.75
C LYS A 235 8.52 19.69 4.21
N LYS A 236 9.32 19.27 5.19
CA LYS A 236 10.46 20.08 5.69
C LYS A 236 11.53 20.27 4.62
N LEU A 237 11.81 19.25 3.80
CA LEU A 237 12.85 19.27 2.78
C LEU A 237 12.53 20.24 1.64
N LYS A 238 11.26 20.32 1.21
CA LYS A 238 10.86 21.00 -0.02
C LYS A 238 9.85 22.14 0.18
N GLY A 239 9.27 22.27 1.34
CA GLY A 239 8.22 23.28 1.60
C GLY A 239 6.96 23.10 0.76
N ILE A 240 6.64 21.86 0.37
CA ILE A 240 5.55 21.55 -0.55
C ILE A 240 4.26 21.29 0.23
N GLN A 241 3.17 21.95 -0.14
CA GLN A 241 1.83 21.55 0.25
C GLN A 241 1.38 20.38 -0.62
N LEU A 242 1.18 19.19 -0.01
CA LEU A 242 0.84 17.95 -0.73
C LEU A 242 -0.62 17.94 -1.21
N ALA A 243 -1.53 18.46 -0.39
CA ALA A 243 -2.95 18.59 -0.72
C ALA A 243 -3.57 19.76 0.08
N THR A 244 -4.68 20.27 -0.42
CA THR A 244 -5.47 21.34 0.22
C THR A 244 -6.49 20.77 1.20
N GLY A 245 -6.98 21.56 2.15
CA GLY A 245 -8.09 21.15 3.03
C GLY A 245 -9.36 20.75 2.25
N ALA A 246 -9.59 21.41 1.10
CA ALA A 246 -10.69 21.06 0.20
C ALA A 246 -10.57 19.62 -0.35
N PHE A 247 -9.35 19.18 -0.69
CA PHE A 247 -9.11 17.81 -1.12
C PHE A 247 -9.51 16.78 -0.05
N TYR A 248 -9.10 17.00 1.21
CA TYR A 248 -9.43 16.07 2.30
C TYR A 248 -10.93 16.02 2.60
N ARG A 249 -11.64 17.18 2.54
CA ARG A 249 -13.11 17.21 2.67
C ARG A 249 -13.79 16.43 1.56
N LYS A 250 -13.39 16.64 0.31
CA LYS A 250 -13.91 15.91 -0.85
C LYS A 250 -13.65 14.41 -0.73
N LEU A 251 -12.43 14.03 -0.33
CA LEU A 251 -12.06 12.63 -0.12
C LEU A 251 -12.92 11.98 0.97
N PHE A 252 -13.14 12.69 2.08
CA PHE A 252 -14.03 12.23 3.16
C PHE A 252 -15.46 12.03 2.67
N LEU A 253 -16.03 12.98 1.91
CA LEU A 253 -17.38 12.87 1.36
C LEU A 253 -17.52 11.68 0.41
N ALA A 254 -16.56 11.45 -0.50
CA ALA A 254 -16.58 10.30 -1.40
C ALA A 254 -16.45 8.98 -0.63
N SER A 255 -15.60 8.93 0.39
CA SER A 255 -15.44 7.75 1.24
C SER A 255 -16.71 7.45 2.03
N MET A 256 -17.32 8.46 2.65
CA MET A 256 -18.56 8.32 3.40
C MET A 256 -19.74 7.90 2.52
N SER A 257 -19.85 8.45 1.30
CA SER A 257 -20.90 8.02 0.35
C SER A 257 -20.75 6.54 -0.02
N MET A 258 -19.53 6.07 -0.25
CA MET A 258 -19.26 4.65 -0.49
C MET A 258 -19.65 3.79 0.72
N VAL A 259 -19.23 4.19 1.92
CA VAL A 259 -19.55 3.45 3.15
C VAL A 259 -21.07 3.34 3.34
N VAL A 260 -21.78 4.46 3.23
CA VAL A 260 -23.25 4.48 3.39
C VAL A 260 -23.94 3.57 2.39
N VAL A 261 -23.59 3.66 1.10
CA VAL A 261 -24.23 2.84 0.06
C VAL A 261 -23.93 1.36 0.27
N VAL A 262 -22.67 0.99 0.54
CA VAL A 262 -22.29 -0.41 0.74
C VAL A 262 -22.96 -0.99 1.98
N VAL A 263 -23.01 -0.25 3.09
CA VAL A 263 -23.68 -0.71 4.33
C VAL A 263 -25.18 -0.88 4.12
N LEU A 264 -25.85 0.10 3.47
CA LEU A 264 -27.28 0.01 3.19
C LEU A 264 -27.60 -1.19 2.28
N VAL A 265 -26.82 -1.40 1.22
CA VAL A 265 -27.03 -2.56 0.34
C VAL A 265 -26.72 -3.88 1.05
N ALA A 266 -25.68 -3.93 1.89
CA ALA A 266 -25.39 -5.12 2.69
C ALA A 266 -26.55 -5.45 3.67
N MET A 267 -27.13 -4.42 4.33
CA MET A 267 -28.31 -4.60 5.18
C MET A 267 -29.53 -5.10 4.40
N LEU A 268 -29.78 -4.54 3.21
CA LEU A 268 -30.86 -5.00 2.34
C LEU A 268 -30.66 -6.44 1.87
N LEU A 269 -29.47 -6.81 1.47
CA LEU A 269 -29.16 -8.19 1.08
C LEU A 269 -29.37 -9.16 2.26
N ASN A 270 -28.91 -8.80 3.44
CA ASN A 270 -29.10 -9.63 4.65
C ASN A 270 -30.56 -9.70 5.12
N SER A 271 -31.42 -8.73 4.80
CA SER A 271 -32.84 -8.79 5.13
C SER A 271 -33.63 -9.71 4.20
N VAL A 272 -33.12 -9.96 2.98
CA VAL A 272 -33.80 -10.84 2.00
C VAL A 272 -33.34 -12.30 2.18
N THR A 273 -32.07 -12.51 2.48
CA THR A 273 -31.48 -13.84 2.70
C THR A 273 -30.46 -13.76 3.83
N ASP A 274 -30.63 -14.62 4.84
CA ASP A 274 -29.60 -14.75 5.87
C ASP A 274 -28.26 -15.16 5.22
N PHE A 275 -27.25 -14.37 5.50
CA PHE A 275 -25.90 -14.70 5.02
C PHE A 275 -25.46 -15.99 5.70
N SER A 276 -25.56 -17.09 4.95
CA SER A 276 -24.86 -18.32 5.28
C SER A 276 -23.49 -18.27 4.58
N SER A 277 -22.45 -18.79 5.20
CA SER A 277 -21.10 -18.86 4.62
C SER A 277 -21.01 -19.74 3.35
N MET A 278 -22.15 -20.01 2.71
CA MET A 278 -22.21 -20.71 1.43
C MET A 278 -21.51 -19.90 0.35
N ARG A 279 -20.58 -20.54 -0.32
CA ARG A 279 -19.71 -19.89 -1.32
C ARG A 279 -20.46 -19.12 -2.40
N MET A 280 -21.62 -19.62 -2.85
CA MET A 280 -22.43 -18.96 -3.89
C MET A 280 -23.00 -17.63 -3.41
N GLN A 281 -23.50 -17.57 -2.19
CA GLN A 281 -23.98 -16.31 -1.60
C GLN A 281 -22.82 -15.33 -1.42
N ALA A 282 -21.67 -15.80 -0.92
CA ALA A 282 -20.46 -14.97 -0.77
C ALA A 282 -19.98 -14.38 -2.09
N VAL A 283 -20.06 -15.13 -3.21
CA VAL A 283 -19.76 -14.62 -4.57
C VAL A 283 -20.69 -13.45 -4.93
N VAL A 284 -22.00 -13.65 -4.80
CA VAL A 284 -23.00 -12.63 -5.17
C VAL A 284 -22.83 -11.39 -4.30
N TYR A 285 -22.80 -11.56 -2.96
CA TYR A 285 -22.66 -10.44 -2.02
C TYR A 285 -21.37 -9.66 -2.24
N SER A 286 -20.21 -10.34 -2.30
CA SER A 286 -18.94 -9.65 -2.50
C SER A 286 -18.89 -8.93 -3.85
N THR A 287 -19.35 -9.56 -4.94
CA THR A 287 -19.33 -8.95 -6.28
C THR A 287 -20.23 -7.72 -6.34
N VAL A 288 -21.48 -7.82 -5.85
CA VAL A 288 -22.41 -6.68 -5.84
C VAL A 288 -21.87 -5.53 -5.01
N LEU A 289 -21.40 -5.81 -3.78
CA LEU A 289 -20.89 -4.77 -2.88
C LEU A 289 -19.61 -4.11 -3.40
N ILE A 290 -18.68 -4.88 -4.00
CA ILE A 290 -17.47 -4.34 -4.61
C ILE A 290 -17.81 -3.43 -5.79
N LEU A 291 -18.66 -3.89 -6.71
CA LEU A 291 -19.02 -3.11 -7.90
C LEU A 291 -19.79 -1.84 -7.53
N LEU A 292 -20.76 -1.92 -6.63
CA LEU A 292 -21.51 -0.75 -6.17
C LEU A 292 -20.65 0.22 -5.37
N GLY A 293 -19.78 -0.29 -4.49
CA GLY A 293 -18.83 0.55 -3.74
C GLY A 293 -17.89 1.29 -4.66
N ALA A 294 -17.26 0.58 -5.61
CA ALA A 294 -16.35 1.18 -6.59
C ALA A 294 -17.06 2.21 -7.47
N PHE A 295 -18.25 1.86 -8.00
CA PHE A 295 -19.06 2.76 -8.82
C PHE A 295 -19.46 4.02 -8.05
N THR A 296 -19.94 3.89 -6.82
CA THR A 296 -20.32 5.03 -5.97
C THR A 296 -19.12 5.92 -5.68
N PHE A 297 -18.00 5.34 -5.27
CA PHE A 297 -16.80 6.10 -4.97
C PHE A 297 -16.30 6.88 -6.19
N ILE A 298 -16.19 6.23 -7.34
CA ILE A 298 -15.71 6.85 -8.58
C ILE A 298 -16.66 7.95 -9.05
N THR A 299 -17.97 7.70 -9.07
CA THR A 299 -18.96 8.68 -9.52
C THR A 299 -19.01 9.91 -8.63
N VAL A 300 -18.96 9.72 -7.30
CA VAL A 300 -18.91 10.85 -6.37
C VAL A 300 -17.57 11.58 -6.50
N ALA A 301 -16.44 10.86 -6.55
CA ALA A 301 -15.12 11.45 -6.71
C ALA A 301 -15.01 12.31 -7.98
N ALA A 302 -15.59 11.84 -9.09
CA ALA A 302 -15.64 12.60 -10.35
C ALA A 302 -16.57 13.82 -10.25
N LYS A 303 -17.81 13.65 -9.73
CA LYS A 303 -18.78 14.77 -9.61
C LYS A 303 -18.28 15.90 -8.74
N ILE A 304 -17.64 15.60 -7.59
CA ILE A 304 -17.09 16.64 -6.70
C ILE A 304 -15.69 17.10 -7.14
N GLN A 305 -15.19 16.59 -8.26
CA GLN A 305 -13.88 16.95 -8.81
C GLN A 305 -12.77 16.88 -7.77
N ILE A 306 -12.54 15.69 -7.17
CA ILE A 306 -11.45 15.48 -6.20
C ILE A 306 -10.09 15.74 -6.88
N LEU A 307 -9.94 15.25 -8.11
CA LEU A 307 -8.83 15.50 -9.00
C LEU A 307 -9.31 16.38 -10.15
N SER A 308 -8.44 17.25 -10.67
CA SER A 308 -8.76 18.05 -11.85
C SER A 308 -8.89 17.17 -13.09
N VAL A 309 -9.61 17.65 -14.10
CA VAL A 309 -9.80 16.93 -15.39
C VAL A 309 -8.45 16.51 -15.97
N ARG A 310 -7.44 17.40 -15.95
CA ARG A 310 -6.08 17.08 -16.43
C ARG A 310 -5.41 15.98 -15.63
N GLU A 311 -5.67 15.90 -14.33
CA GLU A 311 -5.12 14.87 -13.45
C GLU A 311 -5.76 13.51 -13.71
N TRP A 312 -7.07 13.48 -14.02
CA TRP A 312 -7.75 12.26 -14.41
C TRP A 312 -7.18 11.65 -15.70
N PHE A 313 -6.83 12.47 -16.70
CA PHE A 313 -6.22 11.96 -17.95
C PHE A 313 -4.84 11.28 -17.74
N ILE A 314 -4.13 11.63 -16.70
CA ILE A 314 -2.82 11.02 -16.37
C ILE A 314 -3.00 9.64 -15.72
N ILE A 315 -4.16 9.38 -15.12
CA ILE A 315 -4.48 8.12 -14.45
C ILE A 315 -4.94 7.08 -15.50
N PRO A 316 -4.44 5.84 -15.46
CA PRO A 316 -4.93 4.78 -16.33
C PRO A 316 -6.46 4.66 -16.22
N PHE A 317 -7.15 4.63 -17.36
CA PHE A 317 -8.62 4.64 -17.49
C PHE A 317 -9.32 5.95 -17.09
N GLY A 318 -8.62 6.97 -16.59
CA GLY A 318 -9.20 8.23 -16.13
C GLY A 318 -9.83 9.09 -17.26
N GLY A 319 -9.38 8.95 -18.50
CA GLY A 319 -9.91 9.69 -19.63
C GLY A 319 -11.40 9.41 -19.97
N LYS A 320 -11.99 8.33 -19.42
CA LYS A 320 -13.44 8.06 -19.51
C LYS A 320 -14.23 8.64 -18.32
N MET A 321 -13.55 9.18 -17.32
CA MET A 321 -14.11 9.70 -16.08
C MET A 321 -14.01 11.23 -15.99
N ALA A 322 -13.27 11.86 -16.90
CA ALA A 322 -13.11 13.29 -17.06
C ALA A 322 -14.20 13.87 -17.97
#